data_2cf442186acec4cca881caed13bdccf2
#
_entry.id   2cf442186acec4cca881caed13bdccf2
#
_cell.length_a   1.000
_cell.length_b   1.000
_cell.length_c   1.000
_cell.angle_alpha   90.00
_cell.angle_beta   90.00
_cell.angle_gamma   90.00
#
_symmetry.space_group_name_H-M   'P 1'
#
loop_
_entity.id
_entity.type
_entity.pdbx_description
1 polymer ?
#
loop_
_entity_poly.entity_id
_entity_poly.type
_entity_poly.pdbx_seq_one_letter_code
_entity_poly.pdbx_strand_id
1 'polypeptide(L)'
;MPFSDYKTALVTGASTGMGAAIVERFCREGLEVHALARNAERLNELAKRTGCIPHAIDVCDLDAVTRLTEQVPFDIVVNNAGVSRKGSILDAGVEDVDVQVEVNLQAVLHIVRLTMPGMVARDRGHIVNISSIAAIYNFGGNSIYHATKAGIHALSRQLRVDATGKRVRVTEICPGRVATDIFGHVHGDIDAARKQFIDGFELPLPSDIADAIAFAIAAPLAVNISNMEILPTLQVPGGLTTIKRD
;
A
#
# COMPACT_ATOMS: atom_id res chain seq x y z
N MET A 1 18.52 6.33 15.42
CA MET A 1 17.96 6.06 14.08
C MET A 1 16.45 6.18 14.15
N PRO A 2 15.79 6.79 13.20
CA PRO A 2 14.36 7.16 13.35
C PRO A 2 13.39 5.98 13.43
N PHE A 3 13.73 4.78 12.94
CA PHE A 3 12.94 3.58 13.22
C PHE A 3 12.86 3.25 14.71
N SER A 4 13.83 3.69 15.54
CA SER A 4 13.81 3.49 16.99
C SER A 4 12.66 4.22 17.71
N ASP A 5 12.02 5.18 17.06
CA ASP A 5 10.86 5.88 17.58
C ASP A 5 9.58 5.06 17.47
N TYR A 6 9.59 3.97 16.68
CA TYR A 6 8.47 3.09 16.42
C TYR A 6 8.77 1.66 16.86
N LYS A 7 7.74 0.94 17.30
CA LYS A 7 7.86 -0.44 17.77
C LYS A 7 7.03 -1.42 16.95
N THR A 8 5.80 -1.02 16.59
CA THR A 8 4.81 -1.89 15.98
C THR A 8 4.37 -1.36 14.62
N ALA A 9 4.21 -2.27 13.67
CA ALA A 9 3.72 -1.93 12.34
C ALA A 9 2.62 -2.89 11.86
N LEU A 10 1.56 -2.36 11.26
CA LEU A 10 0.57 -3.11 10.50
C LEU A 10 0.84 -2.93 9.01
N VAL A 11 0.90 -4.04 8.27
CA VAL A 11 1.01 -4.03 6.80
C VAL A 11 -0.15 -4.82 6.22
N THR A 12 -1.02 -4.17 5.44
CA THR A 12 -2.13 -4.85 4.76
C THR A 12 -1.73 -5.31 3.35
N GLY A 13 -2.36 -6.38 2.84
CA GLY A 13 -1.97 -6.99 1.57
C GLY A 13 -0.56 -7.59 1.62
N ALA A 14 -0.15 -8.10 2.78
CA ALA A 14 1.22 -8.47 3.11
C ALA A 14 1.71 -9.78 2.49
N SER A 15 0.84 -10.59 1.88
CA SER A 15 1.19 -11.95 1.45
C SER A 15 2.05 -12.02 0.18
N THR A 16 2.12 -10.93 -0.61
CA THR A 16 2.83 -10.91 -1.91
C THR A 16 3.32 -9.51 -2.28
N GLY A 17 4.15 -9.44 -3.30
CA GLY A 17 4.53 -8.18 -3.96
C GLY A 17 5.11 -7.14 -2.99
N MET A 18 4.65 -5.90 -3.12
CA MET A 18 5.12 -4.78 -2.29
C MET A 18 4.86 -5.02 -0.80
N GLY A 19 3.69 -5.58 -0.44
CA GLY A 19 3.35 -5.85 0.96
C GLY A 19 4.34 -6.80 1.63
N ALA A 20 4.70 -7.91 0.98
CA ALA A 20 5.70 -8.83 1.51
C ALA A 20 7.08 -8.19 1.64
N ALA A 21 7.51 -7.41 0.63
CA ALA A 21 8.77 -6.68 0.68
C ALA A 21 8.83 -5.63 1.81
N ILE A 22 7.71 -4.94 2.06
CA ILE A 22 7.59 -4.00 3.18
C ILE A 22 7.73 -4.72 4.53
N VAL A 23 7.05 -5.87 4.70
CA VAL A 23 7.19 -6.70 5.91
C VAL A 23 8.64 -7.12 6.11
N GLU A 24 9.29 -7.66 5.08
CA GLU A 24 10.71 -8.06 5.14
C GLU A 24 11.62 -6.89 5.51
N ARG A 25 11.37 -5.72 4.94
CA ARG A 25 12.16 -4.52 5.22
C ARG A 25 11.98 -4.04 6.66
N PHE A 26 10.75 -4.01 7.16
CA PHE A 26 10.44 -3.55 8.52
C PHE A 26 10.93 -4.52 9.60
N CYS A 27 10.83 -5.83 9.37
CA CYS A 27 11.40 -6.82 10.27
C CYS A 27 12.94 -6.69 10.38
N ARG A 28 13.62 -6.38 9.28
CA ARG A 28 15.08 -6.10 9.29
C ARG A 28 15.44 -4.84 10.09
N GLU A 29 14.53 -3.87 10.19
CA GLU A 29 14.69 -2.68 11.04
C GLU A 29 14.36 -2.93 12.52
N GLY A 30 13.93 -4.16 12.87
CA GLY A 30 13.64 -4.57 14.25
C GLY A 30 12.24 -4.22 14.74
N LEU A 31 11.31 -3.89 13.83
CA LEU A 31 9.90 -3.67 14.20
C LEU A 31 9.18 -5.00 14.45
N GLU A 32 8.25 -5.00 15.37
CA GLU A 32 7.20 -6.00 15.47
C GLU A 32 6.18 -5.77 14.36
N VAL A 33 6.18 -6.63 13.35
CA VAL A 33 5.37 -6.44 12.13
C VAL A 33 4.19 -7.39 12.12
N HIS A 34 2.98 -6.85 12.11
CA HIS A 34 1.73 -7.56 11.91
C HIS A 34 1.37 -7.56 10.42
N ALA A 35 1.46 -8.73 9.81
CA ALA A 35 1.24 -8.94 8.38
C ALA A 35 -0.20 -9.42 8.13
N LEU A 36 -1.04 -8.60 7.50
CA LEU A 36 -2.45 -8.89 7.26
C LEU A 36 -2.73 -9.17 5.79
N ALA A 37 -3.31 -10.33 5.49
CA ALA A 37 -3.79 -10.70 4.16
C ALA A 37 -4.71 -11.93 4.26
N ARG A 38 -5.41 -12.28 3.17
CA ARG A 38 -6.32 -13.43 3.12
C ARG A 38 -5.62 -14.79 3.04
N ASN A 39 -4.47 -14.86 2.40
CA ASN A 39 -3.77 -16.13 2.15
C ASN A 39 -2.91 -16.52 3.36
N ALA A 40 -3.43 -17.40 4.20
CA ALA A 40 -2.77 -17.89 5.42
C ALA A 40 -1.45 -18.64 5.13
N GLU A 41 -1.39 -19.44 4.06
CA GLU A 41 -0.21 -20.22 3.71
C GLU A 41 0.99 -19.29 3.39
N ARG A 42 0.78 -18.33 2.48
CA ARG A 42 1.82 -17.34 2.11
C ARG A 42 2.23 -16.46 3.29
N LEU A 43 1.28 -16.09 4.17
CA LEU A 43 1.60 -15.35 5.38
C LEU A 43 2.46 -16.17 6.35
N ASN A 44 2.15 -17.46 6.52
CA ASN A 44 2.94 -18.35 7.38
C ASN A 44 4.35 -18.58 6.81
N GLU A 45 4.49 -18.69 5.49
CA GLU A 45 5.82 -18.74 4.85
C GLU A 45 6.61 -17.44 5.07
N LEU A 46 5.96 -16.28 4.93
CA LEU A 46 6.57 -15.00 5.21
C LEU A 46 6.99 -14.90 6.68
N ALA A 47 6.15 -15.32 7.61
CA ALA A 47 6.44 -15.33 9.04
C ALA A 47 7.66 -16.22 9.39
N LYS A 48 7.78 -17.39 8.77
CA LYS A 48 8.95 -18.27 8.96
C LYS A 48 10.26 -17.60 8.54
N ARG A 49 10.22 -16.75 7.50
CA ARG A 49 11.42 -16.08 6.99
C ARG A 49 11.77 -14.79 7.75
N THR A 50 10.77 -14.10 8.27
CA THR A 50 10.93 -12.73 8.78
C THR A 50 10.70 -12.59 10.27
N GLY A 51 9.96 -13.52 10.90
CA GLY A 51 9.49 -13.41 12.27
C GLY A 51 8.28 -12.50 12.43
N CYS A 52 7.62 -12.05 11.34
CA CYS A 52 6.40 -11.25 11.45
C CYS A 52 5.24 -12.05 12.05
N ILE A 53 4.25 -11.36 12.56
CA ILE A 53 3.04 -11.94 13.13
C ILE A 53 1.96 -12.00 12.03
N PRO A 54 1.58 -13.20 11.55
CA PRO A 54 0.64 -13.35 10.46
C PRO A 54 -0.81 -13.22 10.95
N HIS A 55 -1.62 -12.49 10.20
CA HIS A 55 -3.07 -12.37 10.41
C HIS A 55 -3.81 -12.72 9.10
N ALA A 56 -4.42 -13.91 9.06
CA ALA A 56 -5.22 -14.37 7.93
C ALA A 56 -6.63 -13.72 8.01
N ILE A 57 -6.71 -12.44 7.65
CA ILE A 57 -7.90 -11.60 7.74
C ILE A 57 -8.14 -10.93 6.38
N ASP A 58 -9.41 -10.88 5.94
CA ASP A 58 -9.79 -10.01 4.84
C ASP A 58 -9.83 -8.56 5.35
N VAL A 59 -9.20 -7.66 4.63
CA VAL A 59 -9.16 -6.24 4.99
C VAL A 59 -10.56 -5.60 5.03
N CYS A 60 -11.53 -6.21 4.36
CA CYS A 60 -12.94 -5.81 4.36
C CYS A 60 -13.74 -6.40 5.54
N ASP A 61 -13.20 -7.36 6.29
CA ASP A 61 -13.80 -7.85 7.55
C ASP A 61 -13.54 -6.83 8.66
N LEU A 62 -14.45 -5.85 8.75
CA LEU A 62 -14.33 -4.75 9.72
C LEU A 62 -14.25 -5.22 11.16
N ASP A 63 -14.98 -6.29 11.52
CA ASP A 63 -15.00 -6.81 12.89
C ASP A 63 -13.66 -7.44 13.25
N ALA A 64 -13.07 -8.22 12.35
CA ALA A 64 -11.76 -8.82 12.56
C ALA A 64 -10.65 -7.76 12.62
N VAL A 65 -10.69 -6.76 11.73
CA VAL A 65 -9.75 -5.62 11.74
C VAL A 65 -9.90 -4.81 13.03
N THR A 66 -11.13 -4.56 13.50
CA THR A 66 -11.39 -3.85 14.75
C THR A 66 -10.76 -4.59 15.93
N ARG A 67 -11.03 -5.90 16.07
CA ARG A 67 -10.44 -6.71 17.15
C ARG A 67 -8.91 -6.65 17.15
N LEU A 68 -8.29 -6.70 15.97
CA LEU A 68 -6.83 -6.62 15.86
C LEU A 68 -6.30 -5.24 16.30
N THR A 69 -6.92 -4.16 15.85
CA THR A 69 -6.47 -2.79 16.16
C THR A 69 -6.74 -2.36 17.59
N GLU A 70 -7.71 -2.96 18.27
CA GLU A 70 -7.95 -2.79 19.71
C GLU A 70 -6.87 -3.49 20.56
N GLN A 71 -6.35 -4.62 20.08
CA GLN A 71 -5.33 -5.39 20.81
C GLN A 71 -3.92 -4.82 20.67
N VAL A 72 -3.62 -4.18 19.54
CA VAL A 72 -2.27 -3.70 19.23
C VAL A 72 -2.29 -2.21 18.90
N PRO A 73 -1.61 -1.38 19.70
CA PRO A 73 -1.47 0.05 19.41
C PRO A 73 -0.39 0.27 18.34
N PHE A 74 -0.74 0.21 17.07
CA PHE A 74 0.19 0.37 15.97
C PHE A 74 0.83 1.76 15.92
N ASP A 75 2.16 1.81 15.78
CA ASP A 75 2.92 3.04 15.54
C ASP A 75 3.00 3.36 14.04
N ILE A 76 3.07 2.33 13.19
CA ILE A 76 3.08 2.46 11.74
C ILE A 76 1.91 1.65 11.16
N VAL A 77 1.18 2.24 10.22
CA VAL A 77 0.15 1.53 9.44
C VAL A 77 0.43 1.74 7.96
N VAL A 78 0.64 0.62 7.24
CA VAL A 78 0.81 0.62 5.79
C VAL A 78 -0.44 0.05 5.13
N ASN A 79 -1.24 0.93 4.55
CA ASN A 79 -2.40 0.59 3.75
C ASN A 79 -1.94 0.22 2.33
N ASN A 80 -1.54 -1.04 2.15
CA ASN A 80 -1.03 -1.55 0.88
C ASN A 80 -2.02 -2.50 0.17
N ALA A 81 -2.97 -3.11 0.87
CA ALA A 81 -4.00 -3.94 0.24
C ALA A 81 -4.69 -3.17 -0.89
N GLY A 82 -4.82 -3.80 -2.04
CA GLY A 82 -5.45 -3.19 -3.19
C GLY A 82 -5.74 -4.19 -4.29
N VAL A 83 -6.76 -3.91 -5.05
CA VAL A 83 -7.18 -4.68 -6.22
C VAL A 83 -7.39 -3.74 -7.41
N SER A 84 -7.22 -4.28 -8.59
CA SER A 84 -7.58 -3.59 -9.84
C SER A 84 -8.39 -4.55 -10.70
N ARG A 85 -9.37 -4.02 -11.43
CA ARG A 85 -10.11 -4.72 -12.46
C ARG A 85 -9.92 -4.00 -13.78
N LYS A 86 -9.87 -4.77 -14.86
CA LYS A 86 -9.77 -4.23 -16.21
C LYS A 86 -11.11 -3.65 -16.63
N GLY A 87 -11.10 -2.54 -17.33
CA GLY A 87 -12.27 -1.96 -17.96
C GLY A 87 -12.47 -0.49 -17.65
N SER A 88 -13.23 0.14 -18.54
CA SER A 88 -13.71 1.50 -18.34
C SER A 88 -15.03 1.46 -17.57
N ILE A 89 -15.52 2.62 -17.18
CA ILE A 89 -16.86 2.74 -16.56
C ILE A 89 -17.97 2.28 -17.51
N LEU A 90 -17.70 2.22 -18.81
CA LEU A 90 -18.66 1.79 -19.84
C LEU A 90 -18.88 0.28 -19.84
N ASP A 91 -17.90 -0.49 -19.34
CA ASP A 91 -17.88 -1.95 -19.43
C ASP A 91 -17.90 -2.61 -18.02
N ALA A 92 -17.78 -1.82 -16.96
CA ALA A 92 -17.67 -2.32 -15.60
C ALA A 92 -19.01 -2.89 -15.09
N GLY A 93 -18.94 -4.10 -14.49
CA GLY A 93 -20.06 -4.65 -13.72
C GLY A 93 -20.14 -4.04 -12.31
N VAL A 94 -21.28 -4.28 -11.64
CA VAL A 94 -21.50 -3.83 -10.25
C VAL A 94 -20.40 -4.39 -9.32
N GLU A 95 -20.08 -5.67 -9.43
CA GLU A 95 -19.04 -6.33 -8.63
C GLU A 95 -17.66 -5.70 -8.83
N ASP A 96 -17.33 -5.25 -10.05
CA ASP A 96 -16.05 -4.58 -10.33
C ASP A 96 -15.96 -3.21 -9.65
N VAL A 97 -17.08 -2.51 -9.52
CA VAL A 97 -17.17 -1.27 -8.76
C VAL A 97 -17.01 -1.56 -7.27
N ASP A 98 -17.85 -2.43 -6.73
CA ASP A 98 -17.97 -2.70 -5.30
C ASP A 98 -16.63 -3.18 -4.73
N VAL A 99 -16.01 -4.21 -5.32
CA VAL A 99 -14.76 -4.77 -4.80
C VAL A 99 -13.61 -3.76 -4.81
N GLN A 100 -13.53 -2.90 -5.81
CA GLN A 100 -12.48 -1.89 -5.87
C GLN A 100 -12.72 -0.76 -4.86
N VAL A 101 -13.95 -0.35 -4.65
CA VAL A 101 -14.30 0.66 -3.66
C VAL A 101 -14.11 0.11 -2.24
N GLU A 102 -14.59 -1.09 -1.96
CA GLU A 102 -14.45 -1.73 -0.65
C GLU A 102 -12.98 -1.90 -0.25
N VAL A 103 -12.17 -2.53 -1.13
CA VAL A 103 -10.77 -2.84 -0.78
C VAL A 103 -9.88 -1.61 -0.83
N ASN A 104 -9.96 -0.82 -1.92
CA ASN A 104 -8.98 0.25 -2.16
C ASN A 104 -9.27 1.53 -1.38
N LEU A 105 -10.51 1.76 -0.99
CA LEU A 105 -10.91 3.02 -0.33
C LEU A 105 -11.59 2.78 1.01
N GLN A 106 -12.68 2.03 1.08
CA GLN A 106 -13.46 1.88 2.30
C GLN A 106 -12.65 1.19 3.42
N ALA A 107 -11.94 0.11 3.11
CA ALA A 107 -11.09 -0.58 4.07
C ALA A 107 -10.00 0.35 4.63
N VAL A 108 -9.38 1.18 3.78
CA VAL A 108 -8.38 2.17 4.21
C VAL A 108 -8.99 3.19 5.16
N LEU A 109 -10.18 3.72 4.83
CA LEU A 109 -10.89 4.66 5.70
C LEU A 109 -11.16 4.05 7.07
N HIS A 110 -11.60 2.79 7.12
CA HIS A 110 -11.86 2.08 8.39
C HIS A 110 -10.58 1.85 9.21
N ILE A 111 -9.50 1.39 8.57
CA ILE A 111 -8.23 1.17 9.28
C ILE A 111 -7.68 2.48 9.85
N VAL A 112 -7.72 3.56 9.08
CA VAL A 112 -7.29 4.88 9.55
C VAL A 112 -8.16 5.36 10.71
N ARG A 113 -9.49 5.23 10.60
CA ARG A 113 -10.45 5.57 11.68
C ARG A 113 -10.17 4.81 12.96
N LEU A 114 -9.74 3.54 12.87
CA LEU A 114 -9.45 2.70 14.03
C LEU A 114 -8.08 2.98 14.66
N THR A 115 -7.10 3.40 13.87
CA THR A 115 -5.71 3.48 14.33
C THR A 115 -5.22 4.90 14.60
N MET A 116 -5.60 5.87 13.77
CA MET A 116 -5.10 7.25 13.85
C MET A 116 -5.46 7.98 15.16
N PRO A 117 -6.66 7.83 15.74
CA PRO A 117 -6.98 8.49 17.02
C PRO A 117 -6.01 8.11 18.15
N GLY A 118 -5.62 6.83 18.22
CA GLY A 118 -4.61 6.35 19.17
C GLY A 118 -3.23 6.95 18.91
N MET A 119 -2.83 7.11 17.65
CA MET A 119 -1.58 7.78 17.27
C MET A 119 -1.58 9.25 17.69
N VAL A 120 -2.69 9.96 17.44
CA VAL A 120 -2.87 11.38 17.83
C VAL A 120 -2.81 11.55 19.35
N ALA A 121 -3.47 10.64 20.11
CA ALA A 121 -3.45 10.66 21.57
C ALA A 121 -2.02 10.44 22.15
N ARG A 122 -1.24 9.56 21.52
CA ARG A 122 0.17 9.29 21.93
C ARG A 122 1.16 10.31 21.36
N ASP A 123 0.71 11.26 20.53
CA ASP A 123 1.55 12.21 19.79
C ASP A 123 2.66 11.51 19.00
N ARG A 124 2.36 10.33 18.43
CA ARG A 124 3.30 9.48 17.71
C ARG A 124 2.58 8.52 16.77
N GLY A 125 2.94 8.53 15.50
CA GLY A 125 2.43 7.60 14.51
C GLY A 125 2.88 7.92 13.10
N HIS A 126 2.75 6.93 12.19
CA HIS A 126 2.99 7.14 10.78
C HIS A 126 2.02 6.30 9.94
N ILE A 127 1.19 6.95 9.16
CA ILE A 127 0.31 6.30 8.19
C ILE A 127 0.98 6.37 6.82
N VAL A 128 1.12 5.23 6.17
CA VAL A 128 1.63 5.11 4.79
C VAL A 128 0.52 4.55 3.93
N ASN A 129 0.08 5.31 2.94
CA ASN A 129 -0.95 4.89 2.00
C ASN A 129 -0.32 4.58 0.63
N ILE A 130 -0.50 3.34 0.16
CA ILE A 130 -0.09 2.98 -1.19
C ILE A 130 -1.20 3.37 -2.16
N SER A 131 -0.96 4.49 -2.83
CA SER A 131 -1.79 5.02 -3.90
C SER A 131 -1.33 4.50 -5.27
N SER A 132 -1.25 5.34 -6.25
CA SER A 132 -0.78 5.05 -7.61
C SER A 132 -0.60 6.35 -8.37
N ILE A 133 0.17 6.32 -9.46
CA ILE A 133 0.13 7.41 -10.47
C ILE A 133 -1.28 7.58 -11.06
N ALA A 134 -2.13 6.57 -10.99
CA ALA A 134 -3.55 6.66 -11.36
C ALA A 134 -4.34 7.66 -10.51
N ALA A 135 -3.82 8.08 -9.35
CA ALA A 135 -4.39 9.14 -8.55
C ALA A 135 -4.06 10.55 -9.08
N ILE A 136 -3.03 10.67 -9.88
CA ILE A 136 -2.44 11.93 -10.34
C ILE A 136 -2.66 12.14 -11.83
N TYR A 137 -2.51 11.07 -12.62
CA TYR A 137 -2.60 11.11 -14.09
C TYR A 137 -3.75 10.26 -14.59
N ASN A 138 -4.39 10.70 -15.68
CA ASN A 138 -5.45 9.95 -16.33
C ASN A 138 -4.91 9.19 -17.55
N PHE A 139 -5.19 7.89 -17.62
CA PHE A 139 -4.90 7.03 -18.75
C PHE A 139 -6.01 6.02 -18.97
N GLY A 140 -6.13 5.47 -20.18
CA GLY A 140 -7.25 4.63 -20.57
C GLY A 140 -7.40 3.33 -19.78
N GLY A 141 -8.64 2.92 -19.56
CA GLY A 141 -9.05 1.61 -19.07
C GLY A 141 -8.78 1.38 -17.59
N ASN A 142 -9.43 1.81 -16.64
CA ASN A 142 -9.39 1.54 -15.18
C ASN A 142 -10.07 2.68 -14.40
N SER A 143 -11.22 3.15 -14.90
CA SER A 143 -11.90 4.34 -14.35
C SER A 143 -12.15 4.25 -12.85
N ILE A 144 -12.58 3.08 -12.37
CA ILE A 144 -12.91 2.86 -10.95
C ILE A 144 -11.62 2.88 -10.12
N TYR A 145 -10.58 2.23 -10.59
CA TYR A 145 -9.28 2.24 -9.94
C TYR A 145 -8.73 3.67 -9.78
N HIS A 146 -8.80 4.50 -10.85
CA HIS A 146 -8.42 5.90 -10.78
C HIS A 146 -9.22 6.64 -9.71
N ALA A 147 -10.54 6.46 -9.68
CA ALA A 147 -11.40 7.11 -8.68
C ALA A 147 -11.04 6.69 -7.26
N THR A 148 -10.80 5.38 -7.00
CA THR A 148 -10.40 4.92 -5.66
C THR A 148 -9.04 5.46 -5.25
N LYS A 149 -8.05 5.48 -6.16
CA LYS A 149 -6.71 5.98 -5.87
C LYS A 149 -6.68 7.52 -5.73
N ALA A 150 -7.49 8.24 -6.49
CA ALA A 150 -7.70 9.68 -6.27
C ALA A 150 -8.33 9.96 -4.90
N GLY A 151 -9.25 9.10 -4.43
CA GLY A 151 -9.79 9.14 -3.08
C GLY A 151 -8.70 8.98 -2.01
N ILE A 152 -7.78 8.03 -2.19
CA ILE A 152 -6.63 7.84 -1.29
C ILE A 152 -5.67 9.04 -1.31
N HIS A 153 -5.43 9.64 -2.48
CA HIS A 153 -4.65 10.86 -2.60
C HIS A 153 -5.26 12.00 -1.79
N ALA A 154 -6.57 12.26 -1.96
CA ALA A 154 -7.27 13.27 -1.21
C ALA A 154 -7.27 12.99 0.30
N LEU A 155 -7.54 11.73 0.70
CA LEU A 155 -7.50 11.29 2.09
C LEU A 155 -6.13 11.55 2.72
N SER A 156 -5.04 11.16 2.05
CA SER A 156 -3.68 11.31 2.58
C SER A 156 -3.33 12.78 2.88
N ARG A 157 -3.83 13.69 2.07
CA ARG A 157 -3.67 15.13 2.30
C ARG A 157 -4.51 15.61 3.47
N GLN A 158 -5.78 15.16 3.56
CA GLN A 158 -6.69 15.55 4.63
C GLN A 158 -6.23 15.02 6.00
N LEU A 159 -5.73 13.79 6.09
CA LEU A 159 -5.23 13.23 7.35
C LEU A 159 -4.10 14.06 7.98
N ARG A 160 -3.31 14.76 7.17
CA ARG A 160 -2.29 15.69 7.67
C ARG A 160 -2.90 16.94 8.30
N VAL A 161 -4.05 17.38 7.79
CA VAL A 161 -4.83 18.47 8.40
C VAL A 161 -5.44 18.01 9.72
N ASP A 162 -6.01 16.80 9.73
CA ASP A 162 -6.63 16.21 10.93
C ASP A 162 -5.60 15.98 12.06
N ALA A 163 -4.34 15.72 11.70
CA ALA A 163 -3.23 15.57 12.64
C ALA A 163 -2.51 16.87 13.01
N THR A 164 -3.05 18.05 12.65
CA THR A 164 -2.40 19.33 12.90
C THR A 164 -2.02 19.50 14.37
N GLY A 165 -0.78 19.90 14.63
CA GLY A 165 -0.24 20.08 15.98
C GLY A 165 0.21 18.79 16.68
N LYS A 166 0.21 17.66 15.96
CA LYS A 166 0.65 16.34 16.45
C LYS A 166 1.78 15.76 15.61
N ARG A 167 2.65 14.96 16.25
CA ARG A 167 3.75 14.26 15.59
C ARG A 167 3.26 12.95 14.94
N VAL A 168 2.12 13.02 14.22
CA VAL A 168 1.61 11.95 13.39
C VAL A 168 1.90 12.30 11.94
N ARG A 169 2.66 11.44 11.28
CA ARG A 169 3.07 11.64 9.89
C ARG A 169 2.17 10.87 8.94
N VAL A 170 1.99 11.40 7.76
CA VAL A 170 1.26 10.72 6.68
C VAL A 170 2.10 10.80 5.41
N THR A 171 2.41 9.65 4.85
CA THR A 171 3.12 9.52 3.57
C THR A 171 2.24 8.79 2.56
N GLU A 172 2.09 9.37 1.40
CA GLU A 172 1.49 8.72 0.24
C GLU A 172 2.59 8.25 -0.71
N ILE A 173 2.53 7.00 -1.13
CA ILE A 173 3.39 6.45 -2.17
C ILE A 173 2.55 6.29 -3.44
N CYS A 174 2.99 6.89 -4.54
CA CYS A 174 2.35 6.85 -5.85
C CYS A 174 3.23 6.06 -6.84
N PRO A 175 3.20 4.72 -6.81
CA PRO A 175 4.00 3.94 -7.74
C PRO A 175 3.45 4.04 -9.17
N GLY A 176 4.37 4.04 -10.13
CA GLY A 176 4.06 3.67 -11.50
C GLY A 176 4.00 2.16 -11.67
N ARG A 177 4.54 1.67 -12.78
CA ARG A 177 4.63 0.22 -12.99
C ARG A 177 5.73 -0.37 -12.10
N VAL A 178 5.39 -1.35 -11.29
CA VAL A 178 6.30 -2.12 -10.42
C VAL A 178 6.23 -3.58 -10.82
N ALA A 179 7.32 -4.31 -10.74
CA ALA A 179 7.41 -5.73 -11.07
C ALA A 179 6.66 -6.59 -10.02
N THR A 180 5.33 -6.62 -10.11
CA THR A 180 4.42 -7.36 -9.22
C THR A 180 3.39 -8.16 -10.02
N ASP A 181 2.76 -9.15 -9.39
CA ASP A 181 1.72 -9.98 -10.00
C ASP A 181 0.33 -9.29 -10.08
N ILE A 182 0.23 -7.99 -9.73
CA ILE A 182 -1.05 -7.26 -9.77
C ILE A 182 -1.72 -7.34 -11.15
N PHE A 183 -0.92 -7.28 -12.20
CA PHE A 183 -1.41 -7.40 -13.59
C PHE A 183 -1.95 -8.80 -13.89
N GLY A 184 -1.37 -9.85 -13.28
CA GLY A 184 -1.86 -11.22 -13.41
C GLY A 184 -3.25 -11.37 -12.80
N HIS A 185 -3.49 -10.77 -11.66
CA HIS A 185 -4.82 -10.77 -11.04
C HIS A 185 -5.86 -9.96 -11.82
N VAL A 186 -5.45 -8.90 -12.53
CA VAL A 186 -6.32 -8.10 -13.41
C VAL A 186 -6.72 -8.87 -14.66
N HIS A 187 -5.79 -9.66 -15.22
CA HIS A 187 -5.99 -10.34 -16.50
C HIS A 187 -6.41 -11.81 -16.36
N GLY A 188 -6.40 -12.37 -15.15
CA GLY A 188 -6.74 -13.77 -14.89
C GLY A 188 -5.69 -14.79 -15.35
N ASP A 189 -4.56 -14.34 -15.92
CA ASP A 189 -3.44 -15.15 -16.36
C ASP A 189 -2.13 -14.47 -15.97
N ILE A 190 -1.46 -15.02 -14.97
CA ILE A 190 -0.24 -14.45 -14.40
C ILE A 190 0.92 -14.50 -15.40
N ASP A 191 1.07 -15.60 -16.14
CA ASP A 191 2.19 -15.78 -17.06
C ASP A 191 2.06 -14.90 -18.30
N ALA A 192 0.84 -14.80 -18.87
CA ALA A 192 0.57 -13.89 -19.96
C ALA A 192 0.74 -12.42 -19.56
N ALA A 193 0.25 -12.04 -18.38
CA ALA A 193 0.42 -10.69 -17.87
C ALA A 193 1.88 -10.36 -17.59
N ARG A 194 2.67 -11.31 -17.05
CA ARG A 194 4.10 -11.13 -16.84
C ARG A 194 4.84 -10.85 -18.14
N LYS A 195 4.61 -11.66 -19.17
CA LYS A 195 5.19 -11.46 -20.52
C LYS A 195 4.82 -10.09 -21.12
N GLN A 196 3.59 -9.65 -20.90
CA GLN A 196 3.08 -8.42 -21.49
C GLN A 196 3.55 -7.16 -20.74
N PHE A 197 3.62 -7.21 -19.40
CA PHE A 197 3.77 -6.01 -18.57
C PHE A 197 5.07 -5.95 -17.77
N ILE A 198 5.83 -7.05 -17.67
CA ILE A 198 7.03 -7.15 -16.84
C ILE A 198 8.23 -7.51 -17.69
N ASP A 199 8.17 -8.60 -18.45
CA ASP A 199 9.32 -9.13 -19.17
C ASP A 199 9.81 -8.16 -20.27
N GLY A 200 11.10 -7.88 -20.25
CA GLY A 200 11.74 -6.94 -21.18
C GLY A 200 11.57 -5.46 -20.81
N PHE A 201 11.02 -5.16 -19.63
CA PHE A 201 10.99 -3.81 -19.08
C PHE A 201 11.92 -3.71 -17.86
N GLU A 202 12.60 -2.57 -17.74
CA GLU A 202 13.37 -2.20 -16.56
C GLU A 202 12.40 -1.53 -15.55
N LEU A 203 11.94 -2.29 -14.57
CA LEU A 203 10.93 -1.87 -13.62
C LEU A 203 11.48 -1.86 -12.19
N PRO A 204 11.04 -0.92 -11.35
CA PRO A 204 11.25 -1.02 -9.91
C PRO A 204 10.76 -2.36 -9.37
N LEU A 205 11.51 -2.94 -8.46
CA LEU A 205 11.14 -4.14 -7.72
C LEU A 205 10.27 -3.75 -6.49
N PRO A 206 9.52 -4.68 -5.93
CA PRO A 206 8.83 -4.49 -4.66
C PRO A 206 9.73 -3.99 -3.53
N SER A 207 11.00 -4.44 -3.51
CA SER A 207 12.02 -3.98 -2.54
C SER A 207 12.34 -2.50 -2.68
N ASP A 208 12.37 -1.94 -3.90
CA ASP A 208 12.68 -0.53 -4.11
C ASP A 208 11.58 0.37 -3.52
N ILE A 209 10.32 -0.08 -3.62
CA ILE A 209 9.18 0.60 -2.98
C ILE A 209 9.29 0.49 -1.45
N ALA A 210 9.65 -0.68 -0.93
CA ALA A 210 9.85 -0.88 0.51
C ALA A 210 10.99 0.00 1.05
N ASP A 211 12.08 0.17 0.31
CA ASP A 211 13.21 1.03 0.68
C ASP A 211 12.81 2.52 0.64
N ALA A 212 12.02 2.95 -0.33
CA ALA A 212 11.48 4.30 -0.37
C ALA A 212 10.56 4.60 0.83
N ILE A 213 9.71 3.64 1.21
CA ILE A 213 8.88 3.75 2.42
C ILE A 213 9.77 3.83 3.66
N ALA A 214 10.79 2.97 3.75
CA ALA A 214 11.74 2.99 4.86
C ALA A 214 12.47 4.32 4.95
N PHE A 215 12.87 4.93 3.83
CA PHE A 215 13.44 6.27 3.79
C PHE A 215 12.48 7.32 4.36
N ALA A 216 11.20 7.29 4.00
CA ALA A 216 10.20 8.22 4.52
C ALA A 216 10.00 8.07 6.04
N ILE A 217 9.96 6.82 6.52
CA ILE A 217 9.84 6.53 7.97
C ILE A 217 11.10 6.95 8.72
N ALA A 218 12.27 6.73 8.12
CA ALA A 218 13.57 7.08 8.68
C ALA A 218 13.87 8.59 8.71
N ALA A 219 13.07 9.43 8.09
CA ALA A 219 13.21 10.88 8.18
C ALA A 219 13.07 11.37 9.63
N PRO A 220 13.78 12.45 10.04
CA PRO A 220 13.62 13.02 11.36
C PRO A 220 12.16 13.34 11.70
N LEU A 221 11.75 13.22 12.98
CA LEU A 221 10.36 13.44 13.41
C LEU A 221 9.77 14.81 12.99
N ALA A 222 10.62 15.82 12.82
CA ALA A 222 10.20 17.14 12.33
C ALA A 222 9.94 17.17 10.81
N VAL A 223 10.25 16.07 10.09
CA VAL A 223 10.12 15.98 8.63
C VAL A 223 8.99 15.00 8.28
N ASN A 224 7.99 15.49 7.57
CA ASN A 224 6.97 14.66 6.95
C ASN A 224 7.19 14.63 5.43
N ILE A 225 7.63 13.49 4.91
CA ILE A 225 7.64 13.25 3.46
C ILE A 225 6.22 12.91 3.07
N SER A 226 5.51 13.86 2.48
CA SER A 226 4.06 13.74 2.31
C SER A 226 3.61 12.93 1.10
N ASN A 227 4.43 12.92 0.05
CA ASN A 227 4.15 12.19 -1.19
C ASN A 227 5.46 11.77 -1.86
N MET A 228 5.45 10.58 -2.45
CA MET A 228 6.55 10.08 -3.27
C MET A 228 5.98 9.43 -4.52
N GLU A 229 6.23 10.03 -5.67
CA GLU A 229 5.99 9.43 -6.98
C GLU A 229 7.21 8.60 -7.36
N ILE A 230 7.02 7.29 -7.60
CA ILE A 230 8.12 6.35 -7.89
C ILE A 230 7.83 5.66 -9.21
N LEU A 231 8.61 5.98 -10.22
CA LEU A 231 8.41 5.55 -11.60
C LEU A 231 9.58 4.71 -12.10
N PRO A 232 9.35 3.76 -13.01
CA PRO A 232 10.42 3.28 -13.86
C PRO A 232 11.10 4.45 -14.58
N THR A 233 12.42 4.43 -14.65
CA THR A 233 13.18 5.51 -15.34
C THR A 233 12.74 5.69 -16.79
N LEU A 234 12.34 4.60 -17.44
CA LEU A 234 11.88 4.59 -18.84
C LEU A 234 10.36 4.70 -19.01
N GLN A 235 9.62 4.98 -17.93
CA GLN A 235 8.18 5.25 -18.03
C GLN A 235 7.91 6.64 -18.57
N VAL A 236 7.05 6.74 -19.58
CA VAL A 236 6.63 8.03 -20.12
C VAL A 236 5.81 8.78 -19.05
N PRO A 237 6.17 10.02 -18.71
CA PRO A 237 5.42 10.81 -17.74
C PRO A 237 3.93 10.96 -18.12
N GLY A 238 3.05 10.89 -17.14
CA GLY A 238 1.61 11.04 -17.34
C GLY A 238 0.88 9.81 -17.83
N GLY A 239 1.51 8.63 -17.83
CA GLY A 239 0.86 7.39 -18.25
C GLY A 239 1.58 6.12 -17.82
N LEU A 240 1.07 4.95 -18.24
CA LEU A 240 1.67 3.64 -17.98
C LEU A 240 2.62 3.16 -19.07
N THR A 241 2.79 3.93 -20.16
CA THR A 241 3.68 3.55 -21.25
C THR A 241 5.12 3.52 -20.75
N THR A 242 5.79 2.38 -20.90
CA THR A 242 7.20 2.20 -20.56
C THR A 242 7.94 1.78 -21.82
N ILE A 243 9.09 2.41 -22.08
CA ILE A 243 9.92 2.11 -23.24
C ILE A 243 10.74 0.86 -22.93
N LYS A 244 10.77 -0.09 -23.88
CA LYS A 244 11.68 -1.25 -23.78
C LYS A 244 13.09 -0.80 -24.09
N ARG A 245 14.04 -1.37 -23.38
CA ARG A 245 15.46 -1.20 -23.70
C ARG A 245 15.84 -2.26 -24.74
N ASP A 246 16.51 -1.82 -25.80
CA ASP A 246 17.08 -2.70 -26.81
C ASP A 246 18.23 -3.53 -26.25
#